data_82633f707b749f9dcecfc203b6975e40
#
_entry.id   82633f707b749f9dcecfc203b6975e40
#
_cell.length_a   1.000
_cell.length_b   1.000
_cell.length_c   1.000
_cell.angle_alpha   90.00
_cell.angle_beta   90.00
_cell.angle_gamma   90.00
#
_symmetry.space_group_name_H-M   'P 1'
#
loop_
_entity.id
_entity.type
_entity.pdbx_description
1 polymer ?
#
loop_
_entity_poly.entity_id
_entity_poly.type
_entity_poly.pdbx_seq_one_letter_code
_entity_poly.pdbx_strand_id
1 'polypeptide(L)'
;MKLDDYAKKAQSYLKTLCSVKPNRRMGSSGNREATDFFANTIRLYGPEIDATPFECLDYIRGEVLLAHADKAFEVYISPYSLGCDVLTELITVSTMDELERTNCEGRILLLMGEICSEQLMPKNFAFYNPEHHQKIIALLESRKPVGIVTATERKPEQVGALYPFPLIVDGDFDIPNVYCKDSVGEVIAGIQGEAFHLRINARRLPSNATNVIARLNQKANDKIVVTAHIDAYEDTPGASDNASGTVVLLLLAEMLSDYRENHCIEIAVFNGEDHYSAGGQMDYLKRYGNEFPGILLAVNVDDVGYKQGRTSYSFYECTLQLEKKAENVFQCFDGLVRGEQWFNGDHMIFVQSRVPSVAFTCEYMPELMRTVTHTSSDTPDIIDCQKLVEVANSLNALVRSL
;
A
#
# COMPACT_ATOMS: atom_id res chain seq x y z
N MET A 1 -2.85 9.93 -31.62
CA MET A 1 -2.14 10.95 -30.82
C MET A 1 -0.65 10.65 -30.87
N LYS A 2 0.24 11.65 -30.83
CA LYS A 2 1.69 11.41 -30.84
C LYS A 2 2.14 10.94 -29.45
N LEU A 3 3.18 10.12 -29.37
CA LEU A 3 3.75 9.64 -28.09
C LEU A 3 4.06 10.77 -27.10
N ASP A 4 4.57 11.90 -27.61
CA ASP A 4 4.84 13.10 -26.82
C ASP A 4 3.58 13.71 -26.15
N ASP A 5 2.39 13.52 -26.75
CA ASP A 5 1.14 14.02 -26.16
C ASP A 5 0.71 13.16 -24.97
N TYR A 6 0.93 11.83 -25.04
CA TYR A 6 0.66 10.92 -23.93
C TYR A 6 1.62 11.18 -22.76
N ALA A 7 2.90 11.43 -23.02
CA ALA A 7 3.87 11.73 -21.95
C ALA A 7 3.52 13.04 -21.20
N LYS A 8 3.05 14.07 -21.92
CA LYS A 8 2.56 15.31 -21.29
C LYS A 8 1.31 15.08 -20.45
N LYS A 9 0.39 14.23 -20.91
CA LYS A 9 -0.78 13.82 -20.11
C LYS A 9 -0.36 13.05 -18.87
N ALA A 10 0.53 12.06 -19.01
CA ALA A 10 1.09 11.32 -17.90
C ALA A 10 1.67 12.24 -16.83
N GLN A 11 2.50 13.20 -17.24
CA GLN A 11 3.08 14.19 -16.33
C GLN A 11 2.01 15.03 -15.62
N SER A 12 0.96 15.44 -16.34
CA SER A 12 -0.13 16.21 -15.75
C SER A 12 -0.91 15.39 -14.73
N TYR A 13 -1.25 14.14 -15.05
CA TYR A 13 -1.97 13.24 -14.15
C TYR A 13 -1.16 12.90 -12.91
N LEU A 14 0.12 12.55 -13.10
CA LEU A 14 1.05 12.27 -12.01
C LEU A 14 1.16 13.46 -11.04
N LYS A 15 1.36 14.67 -11.59
CA LYS A 15 1.42 15.90 -10.79
C LYS A 15 0.12 16.14 -10.02
N THR A 16 -1.04 15.92 -10.63
CA THR A 16 -2.34 16.08 -9.97
C THR A 16 -2.46 15.13 -8.79
N LEU A 17 -2.20 13.84 -8.99
CA LEU A 17 -2.29 12.83 -7.94
C LEU A 17 -1.30 13.10 -6.78
N CYS A 18 -0.05 13.41 -7.09
CA CYS A 18 0.98 13.67 -6.07
C CYS A 18 0.82 15.03 -5.35
N SER A 19 0.00 15.94 -5.87
CA SER A 19 -0.26 17.25 -5.23
C SER A 19 -1.45 17.27 -4.29
N VAL A 20 -2.20 16.16 -4.20
CA VAL A 20 -3.39 16.03 -3.34
C VAL A 20 -3.03 16.25 -1.87
N LYS A 21 -3.92 16.94 -1.14
CA LYS A 21 -3.73 17.26 0.28
C LYS A 21 -4.91 16.77 1.13
N PRO A 22 -4.64 16.33 2.37
CA PRO A 22 -3.33 16.25 3.03
C PRO A 22 -2.43 15.17 2.43
N ASN A 23 -2.99 14.07 1.94
CA ASN A 23 -2.35 12.92 1.28
C ASN A 23 -3.42 12.03 0.65
N ARG A 24 -3.01 10.93 -0.03
CA ARG A 24 -3.95 9.95 -0.63
C ARG A 24 -4.26 8.76 0.27
N ARG A 25 -3.92 8.81 1.57
CA ARG A 25 -4.24 7.74 2.52
C ARG A 25 -5.73 7.39 2.49
N MET A 26 -6.05 6.10 2.41
CA MET A 26 -7.44 5.62 2.35
C MET A 26 -8.31 6.24 3.46
N GLY A 27 -9.51 6.66 3.11
CA GLY A 27 -10.45 7.31 4.02
C GLY A 27 -10.24 8.81 4.23
N SER A 28 -9.11 9.38 3.80
CA SER A 28 -8.85 10.83 3.90
C SER A 28 -9.63 11.64 2.85
N SER A 29 -9.73 12.95 3.06
CA SER A 29 -10.32 13.86 2.06
C SER A 29 -9.52 13.89 0.77
N GLY A 30 -8.18 13.81 0.86
CA GLY A 30 -7.31 13.77 -0.30
C GLY A 30 -7.43 12.47 -1.10
N ASN A 31 -7.65 11.34 -0.43
CA ASN A 31 -7.94 10.07 -1.11
C ASN A 31 -9.22 10.17 -1.95
N ARG A 32 -10.28 10.75 -1.41
CA ARG A 32 -11.53 10.99 -2.16
C ARG A 32 -11.32 11.93 -3.35
N GLU A 33 -10.54 13.01 -3.19
CA GLU A 33 -10.18 13.91 -4.29
C GLU A 33 -9.44 13.17 -5.42
N ALA A 34 -8.46 12.33 -5.08
CA ALA A 34 -7.74 11.52 -6.06
C ALA A 34 -8.65 10.50 -6.76
N THR A 35 -9.51 9.83 -6.01
CA THR A 35 -10.47 8.86 -6.53
C THR A 35 -11.49 9.52 -7.47
N ASP A 36 -12.00 10.69 -7.09
CA ASP A 36 -12.90 11.49 -7.93
C ASP A 36 -12.21 11.97 -9.20
N PHE A 37 -10.94 12.40 -9.10
CA PHE A 37 -10.14 12.76 -10.27
C PHE A 37 -10.01 11.58 -11.24
N PHE A 38 -9.67 10.40 -10.74
CA PHE A 38 -9.58 9.19 -11.56
C PHE A 38 -10.94 8.86 -12.22
N ALA A 39 -12.01 8.78 -11.43
CA ALA A 39 -13.36 8.45 -11.90
C ALA A 39 -13.85 9.44 -12.96
N ASN A 40 -13.62 10.74 -12.78
CA ASN A 40 -14.03 11.77 -13.73
C ASN A 40 -13.19 11.72 -15.01
N THR A 41 -11.91 11.40 -14.91
CA THR A 41 -11.02 11.31 -16.07
C THR A 41 -11.32 10.06 -16.90
N ILE A 42 -11.44 8.89 -16.29
CA ILE A 42 -11.70 7.64 -17.02
C ILE A 42 -13.07 7.65 -17.70
N ARG A 43 -14.07 8.32 -17.12
CA ARG A 43 -15.41 8.48 -17.69
C ARG A 43 -15.38 9.11 -19.09
N LEU A 44 -14.40 9.96 -19.40
CA LEU A 44 -14.26 10.60 -20.72
C LEU A 44 -14.00 9.60 -21.84
N TYR A 45 -13.54 8.40 -21.52
CA TYR A 45 -13.20 7.35 -22.48
C TYR A 45 -14.31 6.32 -22.70
N GLY A 46 -15.48 6.53 -22.07
CA GLY A 46 -16.72 5.82 -22.36
C GLY A 46 -16.97 4.47 -21.69
N PRO A 47 -16.20 4.03 -20.65
CA PRO A 47 -16.56 2.83 -19.93
C PRO A 47 -17.80 3.04 -19.07
N GLU A 48 -18.45 1.94 -18.73
CA GLU A 48 -19.42 1.90 -17.63
C GLU A 48 -18.65 1.81 -16.30
N ILE A 49 -19.05 2.62 -15.32
CA ILE A 49 -18.30 2.78 -14.06
C ILE A 49 -19.15 2.33 -12.88
N ASP A 50 -18.59 1.46 -12.06
CA ASP A 50 -19.01 1.21 -10.70
C ASP A 50 -18.02 1.89 -9.73
N ALA A 51 -18.54 2.78 -8.91
CA ALA A 51 -17.81 3.52 -7.90
C ALA A 51 -18.60 3.51 -6.57
N THR A 52 -19.05 2.33 -6.16
CA THR A 52 -19.78 2.14 -4.91
C THR A 52 -18.85 2.24 -3.72
N PRO A 53 -19.12 3.11 -2.73
CA PRO A 53 -18.27 3.25 -1.55
C PRO A 53 -18.34 2.02 -0.65
N PHE A 54 -17.24 1.79 0.08
CA PHE A 54 -17.15 0.84 1.19
C PHE A 54 -16.67 1.53 2.46
N GLU A 55 -17.02 0.96 3.62
CA GLU A 55 -16.63 1.50 4.93
C GLU A 55 -15.14 1.26 5.20
N CYS A 56 -14.48 2.27 5.78
CA CYS A 56 -13.10 2.18 6.23
C CYS A 56 -12.84 3.08 7.45
N LEU A 57 -11.62 3.09 7.95
CA LEU A 57 -11.18 4.03 8.97
C LEU A 57 -10.24 5.07 8.36
N ASP A 58 -10.38 6.30 8.80
CA ASP A 58 -9.35 7.34 8.75
C ASP A 58 -8.84 7.57 10.17
N TYR A 59 -7.83 8.42 10.35
CA TYR A 59 -7.33 8.80 11.66
C TYR A 59 -6.74 10.21 11.66
N ILE A 60 -6.71 10.80 12.84
CA ILE A 60 -6.03 12.08 13.09
C ILE A 60 -4.89 11.82 14.05
N ARG A 61 -3.71 12.34 13.70
CA ARG A 61 -2.54 12.46 14.57
C ARG A 61 -2.35 13.92 14.92
N GLY A 62 -2.33 14.23 16.22
CA GLY A 62 -2.00 15.54 16.75
C GLY A 62 -0.61 15.53 17.42
N GLU A 63 -0.51 16.21 18.55
CA GLU A 63 0.73 16.26 19.33
C GLU A 63 1.00 14.95 20.07
N VAL A 64 2.27 14.64 20.27
CA VAL A 64 2.76 13.52 21.08
C VAL A 64 3.83 13.99 22.04
N LEU A 65 3.83 13.44 23.25
CA LEU A 65 4.87 13.64 24.26
C LEU A 65 5.21 12.30 24.91
N LEU A 66 6.47 11.94 24.92
CA LEU A 66 7.04 10.96 25.82
C LEU A 66 8.15 11.64 26.63
N ALA A 67 8.01 11.73 27.94
CA ALA A 67 8.96 12.45 28.78
C ALA A 67 9.23 11.72 30.09
N HIS A 68 10.47 11.83 30.59
CA HIS A 68 10.88 11.47 31.94
C HIS A 68 11.58 12.66 32.59
N ALA A 69 11.10 13.09 33.74
CA ALA A 69 11.51 14.34 34.37
C ALA A 69 11.47 15.52 33.39
N ASP A 70 12.55 16.25 33.22
CA ASP A 70 12.65 17.39 32.30
C ASP A 70 13.08 17.02 30.87
N LYS A 71 13.27 15.74 30.55
CA LYS A 71 13.73 15.25 29.25
C LYS A 71 12.59 14.68 28.43
N ALA A 72 12.36 15.24 27.24
CA ALA A 72 11.47 14.68 26.23
C ALA A 72 12.24 13.80 25.23
N PHE A 73 11.58 12.77 24.71
CA PHE A 73 12.11 11.83 23.72
C PHE A 73 11.37 12.00 22.39
N GLU A 74 12.12 11.85 21.31
CA GLU A 74 11.55 11.89 19.95
C GLU A 74 10.78 10.60 19.67
N VAL A 75 9.46 10.71 19.57
CA VAL A 75 8.54 9.60 19.25
C VAL A 75 7.51 10.04 18.25
N TYR A 76 6.96 9.10 17.49
CA TYR A 76 5.95 9.31 16.47
C TYR A 76 4.71 8.51 16.79
N ILE A 77 3.52 9.07 16.53
CA ILE A 77 2.24 8.37 16.73
C ILE A 77 2.10 7.30 15.65
N SER A 78 1.86 6.05 16.04
CA SER A 78 1.58 4.99 15.07
C SER A 78 0.25 5.25 14.34
N PRO A 79 0.16 4.90 13.05
CA PRO A 79 -1.10 4.92 12.32
C PRO A 79 -2.20 4.18 13.10
N TYR A 80 -3.41 4.76 13.12
CA TYR A 80 -4.57 4.22 13.84
C TYR A 80 -4.42 4.10 15.37
N SER A 81 -3.38 4.64 15.99
CA SER A 81 -3.26 4.67 17.45
C SER A 81 -4.43 5.40 18.10
N LEU A 82 -4.81 4.96 19.30
CA LEU A 82 -5.69 5.71 20.19
C LEU A 82 -4.93 6.79 20.96
N GLY A 83 -5.66 7.79 21.49
CA GLY A 83 -5.11 8.80 22.37
C GLY A 83 -4.99 8.30 23.81
N CYS A 84 -4.02 8.88 24.55
CA CYS A 84 -3.90 8.71 26.01
C CYS A 84 -3.21 9.91 26.67
N ASP A 85 -3.33 9.99 27.99
CA ASP A 85 -2.55 10.90 28.83
C ASP A 85 -2.28 10.17 30.17
N VAL A 86 -1.09 9.57 30.30
CA VAL A 86 -0.74 8.68 31.41
C VAL A 86 0.64 8.97 31.95
N LEU A 87 0.79 8.92 33.26
CA LEU A 87 2.05 9.04 33.99
C LEU A 87 2.24 7.77 34.85
N THR A 88 3.14 6.89 34.46
CA THR A 88 3.36 5.61 35.14
C THR A 88 4.75 5.05 34.82
N GLU A 89 5.13 3.98 35.55
CA GLU A 89 6.37 3.25 35.34
C GLU A 89 6.47 2.74 33.87
N LEU A 90 7.66 2.89 33.27
CA LEU A 90 7.98 2.29 31.98
C LEU A 90 8.84 1.04 32.19
N ILE A 91 8.45 -0.05 31.55
CA ILE A 91 9.17 -1.33 31.55
C ILE A 91 9.58 -1.71 30.13
N THR A 92 10.66 -2.49 30.00
CA THR A 92 11.21 -2.89 28.69
C THR A 92 11.04 -4.40 28.48
N VAL A 93 10.71 -4.77 27.25
CA VAL A 93 10.60 -6.15 26.78
C VAL A 93 11.24 -6.24 25.40
N SER A 94 12.10 -7.24 25.18
CA SER A 94 12.85 -7.42 23.94
C SER A 94 12.53 -8.72 23.20
N THR A 95 11.93 -9.69 23.88
CA THR A 95 11.59 -11.00 23.32
C THR A 95 10.15 -11.41 23.66
N MET A 96 9.60 -12.35 22.92
CA MET A 96 8.28 -12.89 23.20
C MET A 96 8.23 -13.60 24.57
N ASP A 97 9.28 -14.32 24.95
CA ASP A 97 9.40 -14.98 26.26
C ASP A 97 9.39 -13.98 27.43
N GLU A 98 10.04 -12.84 27.27
CA GLU A 98 9.96 -11.75 28.24
C GLU A 98 8.55 -11.18 28.33
N LEU A 99 7.88 -10.96 27.20
CA LEU A 99 6.50 -10.47 27.16
C LEU A 99 5.54 -11.43 27.89
N GLU A 100 5.73 -12.75 27.72
CA GLU A 100 4.93 -13.75 28.42
C GLU A 100 5.07 -13.72 29.95
N ARG A 101 6.25 -13.36 30.44
CA ARG A 101 6.58 -13.40 31.89
C ARG A 101 6.40 -12.05 32.60
N THR A 102 6.37 -10.97 31.83
CA THR A 102 6.36 -9.62 32.39
C THR A 102 4.92 -9.17 32.69
N ASN A 103 4.73 -8.60 33.87
CA ASN A 103 3.48 -7.94 34.22
C ASN A 103 3.49 -6.52 33.63
N CYS A 104 2.70 -6.30 32.57
CA CYS A 104 2.61 -5.00 31.87
C CYS A 104 1.38 -4.18 32.31
N GLU A 105 0.46 -4.74 33.09
CA GLU A 105 -0.80 -4.10 33.44
C GLU A 105 -0.59 -2.74 34.11
N GLY A 106 -1.20 -1.71 33.55
CA GLY A 106 -1.12 -0.34 34.06
C GLY A 106 0.21 0.39 33.84
N ARG A 107 1.16 -0.19 33.08
CA ARG A 107 2.47 0.38 32.78
C ARG A 107 2.60 0.79 31.32
N ILE A 108 3.56 1.67 31.05
CA ILE A 108 4.03 1.94 29.68
C ILE A 108 5.03 0.83 29.32
N LEU A 109 4.84 0.20 28.15
CA LEU A 109 5.68 -0.89 27.68
C LEU A 109 6.57 -0.40 26.53
N LEU A 110 7.89 -0.46 26.72
CA LEU A 110 8.86 -0.30 25.65
C LEU A 110 9.14 -1.67 25.03
N LEU A 111 8.82 -1.81 23.76
CA LEU A 111 9.20 -2.95 22.93
C LEU A 111 10.44 -2.60 22.10
N MET A 112 11.44 -3.48 22.08
CA MET A 112 12.66 -3.32 21.29
C MET A 112 13.28 -4.68 20.94
N GLY A 113 14.38 -4.69 20.19
CA GLY A 113 15.12 -5.91 19.87
C GLY A 113 14.34 -6.90 19.02
N GLU A 114 14.38 -8.20 19.39
CA GLU A 114 13.82 -9.30 18.61
C GLU A 114 12.31 -9.12 18.30
N ILE A 115 11.53 -8.68 19.28
CA ILE A 115 10.08 -8.48 19.14
C ILE A 115 9.72 -7.35 18.14
N CYS A 116 10.68 -6.46 17.86
CA CYS A 116 10.57 -5.37 16.90
C CYS A 116 11.33 -5.64 15.59
N SER A 117 11.71 -6.89 15.32
CA SER A 117 12.49 -7.27 14.15
C SER A 117 11.77 -7.10 12.81
N GLU A 118 10.43 -7.12 12.84
CA GLU A 118 9.58 -6.94 11.66
C GLU A 118 8.26 -6.25 12.05
N GLN A 119 7.63 -5.57 11.08
CA GLN A 119 6.30 -4.97 11.27
C GLN A 119 5.27 -6.08 11.49
N LEU A 120 4.47 -5.95 12.55
CA LEU A 120 3.42 -6.92 12.84
C LEU A 120 2.25 -6.78 11.86
N MET A 121 1.80 -7.91 11.33
CA MET A 121 0.56 -7.93 10.55
C MET A 121 -0.63 -7.56 11.44
N PRO A 122 -1.60 -6.80 10.91
CA PRO A 122 -2.82 -6.47 11.65
C PRO A 122 -3.57 -7.73 12.09
N LYS A 123 -4.16 -7.72 13.29
CA LYS A 123 -4.74 -8.92 13.91
C LYS A 123 -5.85 -9.57 13.08
N ASN A 124 -6.59 -8.78 12.30
CA ASN A 124 -7.69 -9.24 11.44
C ASN A 124 -7.31 -9.23 9.95
N PHE A 125 -6.02 -9.18 9.61
CA PHE A 125 -5.59 -9.14 8.22
C PHE A 125 -6.00 -10.43 7.48
N ALA A 126 -6.63 -10.27 6.33
CA ALA A 126 -7.34 -11.37 5.67
C ALA A 126 -6.42 -12.31 4.86
N PHE A 127 -5.20 -11.90 4.54
CA PHE A 127 -4.30 -12.65 3.67
C PHE A 127 -3.21 -13.39 4.45
N TYR A 128 -2.04 -12.79 4.56
CA TYR A 128 -0.92 -13.39 5.27
C TYR A 128 -0.84 -12.84 6.71
N ASN A 129 -1.05 -13.70 7.69
CA ASN A 129 -0.95 -13.33 9.10
C ASN A 129 -0.26 -14.44 9.89
N PRO A 130 1.07 -14.36 10.09
CA PRO A 130 1.85 -15.40 10.74
C PRO A 130 1.41 -15.64 12.19
N GLU A 131 1.49 -16.89 12.64
CA GLU A 131 1.08 -17.29 13.99
C GLU A 131 1.83 -16.52 15.09
N HIS A 132 3.11 -16.23 14.90
CA HIS A 132 3.89 -15.47 15.89
C HIS A 132 3.43 -14.01 15.97
N HIS A 133 3.02 -13.35 14.89
CA HIS A 133 2.42 -12.01 14.93
C HIS A 133 1.10 -12.01 15.71
N GLN A 134 0.23 -12.97 15.42
CA GLN A 134 -1.04 -13.12 16.15
C GLN A 134 -0.80 -13.34 17.65
N LYS A 135 0.20 -14.14 18.00
CA LYS A 135 0.57 -14.40 19.40
C LYS A 135 1.08 -13.14 20.09
N ILE A 136 1.96 -12.36 19.45
CA ILE A 136 2.45 -11.10 20.00
C ILE A 136 1.30 -10.13 20.28
N ILE A 137 0.43 -9.91 19.30
CA ILE A 137 -0.74 -9.03 19.44
C ILE A 137 -1.65 -9.49 20.58
N ALA A 138 -1.99 -10.79 20.63
CA ALA A 138 -2.83 -11.35 21.68
C ALA A 138 -2.18 -11.21 23.08
N LEU A 139 -0.88 -11.39 23.19
CA LEU A 139 -0.14 -11.17 24.45
C LEU A 139 -0.20 -9.70 24.87
N LEU A 140 0.05 -8.76 23.98
CA LEU A 140 -0.04 -7.33 24.26
C LEU A 140 -1.43 -6.95 24.78
N GLU A 141 -2.48 -7.40 24.12
CA GLU A 141 -3.87 -7.14 24.55
C GLU A 141 -4.19 -7.78 25.92
N SER A 142 -3.72 -9.02 26.16
CA SER A 142 -3.97 -9.72 27.42
C SER A 142 -3.19 -9.14 28.60
N ARG A 143 -2.00 -8.57 28.36
CA ARG A 143 -1.13 -7.95 29.37
C ARG A 143 -1.51 -6.52 29.73
N LYS A 144 -2.38 -5.89 28.94
CA LYS A 144 -3.02 -4.59 29.20
C LYS A 144 -2.06 -3.45 29.60
N PRO A 145 -0.97 -3.20 28.86
CA PRO A 145 -0.22 -1.98 29.06
C PRO A 145 -1.12 -0.77 28.78
N VAL A 146 -0.88 0.36 29.43
CA VAL A 146 -1.67 1.59 29.18
C VAL A 146 -1.17 2.40 28.00
N GLY A 147 0.01 2.05 27.47
CA GLY A 147 0.61 2.60 26.27
C GLY A 147 1.83 1.79 25.86
N ILE A 148 2.13 1.79 24.58
CA ILE A 148 3.26 1.07 24.00
C ILE A 148 4.17 2.06 23.28
N VAL A 149 5.48 1.93 23.50
CA VAL A 149 6.55 2.58 22.73
C VAL A 149 7.30 1.48 22.00
N THR A 150 7.42 1.57 20.68
CA THR A 150 8.17 0.60 19.88
C THR A 150 9.45 1.22 19.35
N ALA A 151 10.59 0.61 19.59
CA ALA A 151 11.89 1.07 19.09
C ALA A 151 12.33 0.15 17.95
N THR A 152 12.31 0.69 16.71
CA THR A 152 12.50 -0.10 15.49
C THR A 152 13.77 0.29 14.76
N GLU A 153 14.47 -0.72 14.24
CA GLU A 153 15.62 -0.59 13.36
C GLU A 153 15.15 -0.39 11.88
N ARG A 154 16.11 -0.08 11.01
CA ARG A 154 15.83 0.05 9.59
C ARG A 154 15.59 -1.31 8.93
N LYS A 155 14.46 -1.48 8.22
CA LYS A 155 14.03 -2.74 7.56
C LYS A 155 13.45 -2.47 6.16
N PRO A 156 14.30 -2.05 5.19
CA PRO A 156 13.80 -1.65 3.87
C PRO A 156 13.11 -2.77 3.08
N GLU A 157 13.45 -4.01 3.33
CA GLU A 157 12.82 -5.18 2.71
C GLU A 157 11.36 -5.42 3.12
N GLN A 158 10.89 -4.74 4.18
CA GLN A 158 9.53 -4.92 4.71
C GLN A 158 8.69 -3.64 4.62
N VAL A 159 9.31 -2.51 4.94
CA VAL A 159 8.59 -1.24 5.13
C VAL A 159 9.12 -0.11 4.22
N GLY A 160 9.88 -0.46 3.21
CA GLY A 160 10.52 0.52 2.35
C GLY A 160 11.58 1.35 3.06
N ALA A 161 11.77 2.58 2.62
CA ALA A 161 12.80 3.48 3.18
C ALA A 161 12.41 4.10 4.54
N LEU A 162 11.24 3.76 5.07
CA LEU A 162 10.72 4.31 6.31
C LEU A 162 11.59 3.93 7.52
N TYR A 163 12.07 4.93 8.27
CA TYR A 163 12.85 4.73 9.50
C TYR A 163 12.73 5.94 10.44
N PRO A 164 12.36 5.73 11.70
CA PRO A 164 11.84 4.47 12.26
C PRO A 164 10.50 4.10 11.63
N PHE A 165 10.09 2.86 11.76
CA PHE A 165 8.77 2.42 11.29
C PHE A 165 7.83 2.06 12.44
N PRO A 166 6.51 2.22 12.29
CA PRO A 166 5.54 1.76 13.29
C PRO A 166 5.50 0.22 13.30
N LEU A 167 5.72 -0.40 14.46
CA LEU A 167 5.60 -1.85 14.62
C LEU A 167 4.16 -2.32 14.44
N ILE A 168 3.20 -1.49 14.89
CA ILE A 168 1.76 -1.79 14.89
C ILE A 168 1.06 -0.74 14.03
N VAL A 169 0.45 -1.18 12.93
CA VAL A 169 -0.42 -0.40 12.05
C VAL A 169 -1.74 -1.14 11.98
N ASP A 170 -2.63 -0.91 12.95
CA ASP A 170 -3.85 -1.71 13.08
C ASP A 170 -4.99 -0.88 13.70
N GLY A 171 -6.07 -0.70 12.94
CA GLY A 171 -7.28 -0.02 13.38
C GLY A 171 -8.13 -0.82 14.37
N ASP A 172 -7.85 -2.10 14.53
CA ASP A 172 -8.55 -3.01 15.45
C ASP A 172 -7.77 -3.25 16.75
N PHE A 173 -6.57 -2.67 16.90
CA PHE A 173 -5.74 -2.78 18.10
C PHE A 173 -5.95 -1.60 19.05
N ASP A 174 -6.50 -1.84 20.24
CA ASP A 174 -7.04 -0.80 21.12
C ASP A 174 -6.08 -0.31 22.22
N ILE A 175 -4.77 -0.50 22.07
CA ILE A 175 -3.78 0.05 22.99
C ILE A 175 -3.06 1.23 22.33
N PRO A 176 -3.03 2.42 22.98
CA PRO A 176 -2.29 3.58 22.48
C PRO A 176 -0.82 3.24 22.22
N ASN A 177 -0.32 3.61 21.03
CA ASN A 177 1.06 3.26 20.68
C ASN A 177 1.78 4.34 19.86
N VAL A 178 3.09 4.42 20.12
CA VAL A 178 4.03 5.29 19.43
C VAL A 178 5.27 4.50 19.03
N TYR A 179 6.06 5.04 18.12
CA TYR A 179 7.30 4.42 17.69
C TYR A 179 8.45 5.42 17.69
N CYS A 180 9.68 4.92 17.79
CA CYS A 180 10.90 5.70 17.76
C CYS A 180 12.06 4.91 17.15
N LYS A 181 13.17 5.58 16.93
CA LYS A 181 14.42 4.93 16.53
C LYS A 181 14.92 4.00 17.62
N ASP A 182 15.55 2.90 17.24
CA ASP A 182 16.27 1.97 18.12
C ASP A 182 17.20 2.70 19.10
N SER A 183 17.99 3.68 18.61
CA SER A 183 18.89 4.48 19.44
C SER A 183 18.18 5.32 20.51
N VAL A 184 16.94 5.76 20.26
CA VAL A 184 16.10 6.42 21.28
C VAL A 184 15.59 5.41 22.29
N GLY A 185 15.18 4.22 21.82
CA GLY A 185 14.76 3.10 22.67
C GLY A 185 15.84 2.65 23.64
N GLU A 186 17.11 2.56 23.19
CA GLU A 186 18.25 2.22 24.04
C GLU A 186 18.41 3.21 25.22
N VAL A 187 18.26 4.52 24.95
CA VAL A 187 18.33 5.53 26.01
C VAL A 187 17.18 5.39 26.99
N ILE A 188 15.95 5.13 26.51
CA ILE A 188 14.78 4.92 27.36
C ILE A 188 14.95 3.65 28.21
N ALA A 189 15.44 2.55 27.63
CA ALA A 189 15.69 1.28 28.33
C ALA A 189 16.70 1.44 29.47
N GLY A 190 17.68 2.33 29.31
CA GLY A 190 18.67 2.63 30.36
C GLY A 190 18.08 3.28 31.62
N ILE A 191 16.85 3.75 31.60
CA ILE A 191 16.12 4.39 32.71
C ILE A 191 14.76 3.72 32.96
N GLN A 192 14.61 2.46 32.56
CA GLN A 192 13.40 1.68 32.86
C GLN A 192 13.16 1.55 34.36
N GLY A 193 11.92 1.34 34.76
CA GLY A 193 11.52 1.31 36.17
C GLY A 193 11.12 2.68 36.71
N GLU A 194 11.43 3.74 35.99
CA GLU A 194 11.08 5.11 36.37
C GLU A 194 9.72 5.51 35.76
N ALA A 195 9.13 6.60 36.28
CA ALA A 195 7.87 7.13 35.79
C ALA A 195 8.07 7.96 34.52
N PHE A 196 7.33 7.61 33.45
CA PHE A 196 7.26 8.36 32.20
C PHE A 196 5.87 8.95 31.99
N HIS A 197 5.82 10.13 31.42
CA HIS A 197 4.59 10.76 30.92
C HIS A 197 4.45 10.49 29.44
N LEU A 198 3.43 9.72 29.06
CA LEU A 198 3.04 9.49 27.67
C LEU A 198 1.72 10.18 27.41
N ARG A 199 1.73 11.17 26.49
CA ARG A 199 0.53 11.84 26.01
C ARG A 199 0.46 11.69 24.49
N ILE A 200 -0.62 11.15 24.00
CA ILE A 200 -0.93 10.95 22.58
C ILE A 200 -2.25 11.64 22.28
N ASN A 201 -2.22 12.60 21.36
CA ASN A 201 -3.43 13.20 20.83
C ASN A 201 -3.75 12.57 19.46
N ALA A 202 -4.48 11.46 19.48
CA ALA A 202 -4.86 10.73 18.29
C ALA A 202 -6.27 10.15 18.42
N ARG A 203 -6.93 9.94 17.29
CA ARG A 203 -8.23 9.28 17.23
C ARG A 203 -8.49 8.67 15.88
N ARG A 204 -9.21 7.56 15.85
CA ARG A 204 -9.79 6.93 14.66
C ARG A 204 -11.08 7.63 14.26
N LEU A 205 -11.34 7.67 12.96
CA LEU A 205 -12.54 8.27 12.38
C LEU A 205 -13.20 7.28 11.44
N PRO A 206 -14.50 6.93 11.65
CA PRO A 206 -15.26 6.22 10.61
C PRO A 206 -15.25 7.03 9.31
N SER A 207 -14.97 6.37 8.20
CA SER A 207 -14.87 6.99 6.89
C SER A 207 -15.32 6.03 5.78
N ASN A 208 -15.26 6.49 4.54
CA ASN A 208 -15.54 5.69 3.37
C ASN A 208 -14.44 5.90 2.33
N ALA A 209 -14.17 4.86 1.56
CA ALA A 209 -13.35 4.89 0.36
C ALA A 209 -14.11 4.24 -0.80
N THR A 210 -13.57 4.33 -2.01
CA THR A 210 -14.24 3.85 -3.21
C THR A 210 -13.21 3.24 -4.15
N ASN A 211 -13.41 1.99 -4.55
CA ASN A 211 -12.75 1.47 -5.74
C ASN A 211 -13.46 2.03 -6.98
N VAL A 212 -12.73 2.30 -8.05
CA VAL A 212 -13.34 2.69 -9.33
C VAL A 212 -13.13 1.56 -10.33
N ILE A 213 -14.23 0.89 -10.68
CA ILE A 213 -14.24 -0.24 -11.61
C ILE A 213 -14.86 0.22 -12.93
N ALA A 214 -14.05 0.33 -13.96
CA ALA A 214 -14.44 0.83 -15.28
C ALA A 214 -14.41 -0.31 -16.30
N ARG A 215 -15.54 -0.56 -16.98
CA ARG A 215 -15.71 -1.70 -17.89
C ARG A 215 -16.02 -1.26 -19.32
N LEU A 216 -15.25 -1.78 -20.26
CA LEU A 216 -15.52 -1.70 -21.70
C LEU A 216 -16.01 -3.06 -22.20
N ASN A 217 -16.94 -3.07 -23.15
CA ASN A 217 -17.46 -4.28 -23.77
C ASN A 217 -18.00 -5.34 -22.79
N GLN A 218 -18.82 -4.95 -21.84
CA GLN A 218 -19.33 -5.78 -20.72
C GLN A 218 -20.09 -7.05 -21.17
N LYS A 219 -20.54 -7.14 -22.41
CA LYS A 219 -21.31 -8.30 -22.92
C LYS A 219 -20.42 -9.48 -23.31
N ALA A 220 -19.11 -9.32 -23.31
CA ALA A 220 -18.18 -10.41 -23.60
C ALA A 220 -18.16 -11.42 -22.43
N ASN A 221 -17.92 -12.69 -22.77
CA ASN A 221 -17.91 -13.77 -21.79
C ASN A 221 -16.65 -13.82 -20.94
N ASP A 222 -15.52 -13.44 -21.55
CA ASP A 222 -14.21 -13.47 -20.89
C ASP A 222 -13.76 -12.05 -20.52
N LYS A 223 -13.01 -11.94 -19.43
CA LYS A 223 -12.59 -10.66 -18.89
C LYS A 223 -11.06 -10.58 -18.81
N ILE A 224 -10.53 -9.41 -19.17
CA ILE A 224 -9.17 -9.00 -18.85
C ILE A 224 -9.27 -7.89 -17.82
N VAL A 225 -8.61 -8.05 -16.67
CA VAL A 225 -8.63 -7.08 -15.57
C VAL A 225 -7.26 -6.40 -15.48
N VAL A 226 -7.22 -5.06 -15.41
CA VAL A 226 -5.98 -4.30 -15.21
C VAL A 226 -6.14 -3.43 -13.98
N THR A 227 -5.24 -3.56 -13.02
CA THR A 227 -5.33 -2.95 -11.69
C THR A 227 -4.13 -2.08 -11.34
N ALA A 228 -4.35 -1.13 -10.46
CA ALA A 228 -3.36 -0.40 -9.68
C ALA A 228 -4.07 0.14 -8.42
N HIS A 229 -3.35 0.46 -7.35
CA HIS A 229 -3.96 1.19 -6.24
C HIS A 229 -3.77 2.71 -6.36
N ILE A 230 -4.69 3.48 -5.77
CA ILE A 230 -4.68 4.94 -5.84
C ILE A 230 -4.28 5.59 -4.52
N ASP A 231 -4.47 4.89 -3.42
CA ASP A 231 -3.97 5.34 -2.13
C ASP A 231 -2.45 5.40 -2.10
N ALA A 232 -1.89 5.95 -1.08
CA ALA A 232 -0.46 6.05 -0.86
C ALA A 232 -0.21 6.09 0.65
N TYR A 233 0.95 5.62 1.05
CA TYR A 233 1.40 5.69 2.43
C TYR A 233 1.37 7.13 2.96
N GLU A 234 1.15 7.30 4.26
CA GLU A 234 1.04 8.61 4.87
C GLU A 234 2.35 9.41 4.74
N ASP A 235 2.20 10.73 4.58
CA ASP A 235 3.31 11.68 4.44
C ASP A 235 4.22 11.48 3.20
N THR A 236 3.75 10.68 2.20
CA THR A 236 4.43 10.53 0.91
C THR A 236 3.59 11.14 -0.22
N PRO A 237 4.22 11.75 -1.25
CA PRO A 237 3.53 12.06 -2.51
C PRO A 237 3.09 10.81 -3.26
N GLY A 238 3.75 9.65 -3.05
CA GLY A 238 3.42 8.36 -3.63
C GLY A 238 3.47 8.37 -5.16
N ALA A 239 4.55 8.89 -5.75
CA ALA A 239 4.64 9.01 -7.21
C ALA A 239 4.89 7.67 -7.87
N SER A 240 5.84 6.90 -7.34
CA SER A 240 6.09 5.52 -7.72
C SER A 240 4.99 4.62 -7.17
N ASP A 241 4.70 4.76 -5.89
CA ASP A 241 3.78 3.97 -5.08
C ASP A 241 2.50 4.76 -4.73
N ASN A 242 1.36 4.70 -5.48
CA ASN A 242 1.28 4.11 -6.82
C ASN A 242 0.50 5.04 -7.77
N ALA A 243 0.86 6.34 -7.77
CA ALA A 243 0.32 7.26 -8.76
C ALA A 243 0.75 6.87 -10.18
N SER A 244 1.93 6.25 -10.32
CA SER A 244 2.48 5.80 -11.60
C SER A 244 1.58 4.75 -12.25
N GLY A 245 1.21 3.70 -11.52
CA GLY A 245 0.26 2.67 -12.00
C GLY A 245 -1.11 3.25 -12.30
N THR A 246 -1.63 4.11 -11.40
CA THR A 246 -2.90 4.83 -11.63
C THR A 246 -2.88 5.64 -12.94
N VAL A 247 -1.77 6.31 -13.26
CA VAL A 247 -1.59 7.05 -14.53
C VAL A 247 -1.60 6.09 -15.71
N VAL A 248 -0.91 4.95 -15.63
CA VAL A 248 -0.93 3.92 -16.69
C VAL A 248 -2.35 3.47 -16.99
N LEU A 249 -3.19 3.26 -15.96
CA LEU A 249 -4.59 2.88 -16.14
C LEU A 249 -5.38 3.95 -16.92
N LEU A 250 -5.18 5.24 -16.63
CA LEU A 250 -5.86 6.34 -17.36
C LEU A 250 -5.41 6.42 -18.81
N LEU A 251 -4.12 6.23 -19.10
CA LEU A 251 -3.59 6.20 -20.46
C LEU A 251 -4.14 4.99 -21.24
N LEU A 252 -4.15 3.82 -20.61
CA LEU A 252 -4.68 2.59 -21.19
C LEU A 252 -6.18 2.74 -21.52
N ALA A 253 -6.97 3.33 -20.62
CA ALA A 253 -8.39 3.59 -20.86
C ALA A 253 -8.62 4.47 -22.10
N GLU A 254 -7.79 5.50 -22.30
CA GLU A 254 -7.84 6.33 -23.48
C GLU A 254 -7.49 5.54 -24.76
N MET A 255 -6.42 4.72 -24.70
CA MET A 255 -5.97 3.90 -25.84
C MET A 255 -6.99 2.81 -26.21
N LEU A 256 -7.78 2.34 -25.26
CA LEU A 256 -8.82 1.33 -25.43
C LEU A 256 -10.23 1.94 -25.64
N SER A 257 -10.38 3.25 -25.75
CA SER A 257 -11.71 3.90 -25.89
C SER A 257 -12.50 3.43 -27.13
N ASP A 258 -11.82 2.98 -28.17
CA ASP A 258 -12.38 2.39 -29.38
C ASP A 258 -12.49 0.86 -29.36
N TYR A 259 -12.06 0.20 -28.27
CA TYR A 259 -12.07 -1.26 -28.16
C TYR A 259 -13.48 -1.82 -28.24
N ARG A 260 -13.71 -2.75 -29.17
CA ARG A 260 -15.00 -3.43 -29.42
C ARG A 260 -14.80 -4.92 -29.77
N GLU A 261 -13.67 -5.48 -29.35
CA GLU A 261 -13.25 -6.82 -29.72
C GLU A 261 -13.87 -7.89 -28.78
N ASN A 262 -13.15 -8.98 -28.49
CA ASN A 262 -13.76 -10.21 -27.95
C ASN A 262 -13.94 -10.21 -26.42
N HIS A 263 -13.19 -9.39 -25.67
CA HIS A 263 -13.13 -9.48 -24.21
C HIS A 263 -13.80 -8.28 -23.52
N CYS A 264 -14.31 -8.49 -22.32
CA CYS A 264 -14.60 -7.40 -21.41
C CYS A 264 -13.28 -6.88 -20.83
N ILE A 265 -13.01 -5.60 -20.96
CA ILE A 265 -11.85 -4.97 -20.34
C ILE A 265 -12.31 -4.26 -19.08
N GLU A 266 -11.82 -4.70 -17.95
CA GLU A 266 -12.04 -4.09 -16.66
C GLU A 266 -10.77 -3.36 -16.20
N ILE A 267 -10.86 -2.04 -16.04
CA ILE A 267 -9.82 -1.20 -15.48
C ILE A 267 -10.27 -0.86 -14.07
N ALA A 268 -9.55 -1.36 -13.07
CA ALA A 268 -9.92 -1.26 -11.68
C ALA A 268 -8.82 -0.51 -10.89
N VAL A 269 -9.15 0.66 -10.35
CA VAL A 269 -8.28 1.30 -9.38
C VAL A 269 -8.76 0.95 -7.98
N PHE A 270 -7.88 0.35 -7.16
CA PHE A 270 -8.18 -0.05 -5.80
C PHE A 270 -7.81 1.04 -4.80
N ASN A 271 -8.46 0.99 -3.64
CA ASN A 271 -8.14 1.80 -2.47
C ASN A 271 -7.78 0.91 -1.30
N GLY A 272 -6.70 1.26 -0.60
CA GLY A 272 -6.34 0.59 0.64
C GLY A 272 -5.39 -0.60 0.47
N GLU A 273 -4.53 -0.56 -0.53
CA GLU A 273 -3.39 -1.47 -0.64
C GLU A 273 -2.44 -1.22 0.52
N ASP A 274 -2.06 0.05 0.75
CA ASP A 274 -1.26 0.54 1.87
C ASP A 274 -2.05 0.65 3.20
N HIS A 275 -3.19 0.01 3.31
CA HIS A 275 -4.07 0.11 4.47
C HIS A 275 -4.15 -1.21 5.24
N TYR A 276 -4.13 -1.11 6.58
CA TYR A 276 -4.11 -2.27 7.47
C TYR A 276 -5.18 -3.35 7.23
N SER A 277 -6.31 -3.00 6.64
CA SER A 277 -7.41 -3.94 6.39
C SER A 277 -7.49 -4.44 4.94
N ALA A 278 -6.63 -3.94 4.03
CA ALA A 278 -6.74 -4.15 2.59
C ALA A 278 -8.18 -3.93 2.06
N GLY A 279 -8.79 -2.82 2.50
CA GLY A 279 -10.25 -2.62 2.41
C GLY A 279 -10.81 -2.68 1.00
N GLY A 280 -10.11 -2.09 0.02
CA GLY A 280 -10.54 -2.13 -1.38
C GLY A 280 -10.41 -3.51 -2.01
N GLN A 281 -9.33 -4.22 -1.72
CA GLN A 281 -9.15 -5.60 -2.18
C GLN A 281 -10.28 -6.50 -1.63
N MET A 282 -10.59 -6.35 -0.33
CA MET A 282 -11.67 -7.12 0.32
C MET A 282 -13.06 -6.76 -0.22
N ASP A 283 -13.33 -5.48 -0.48
CA ASP A 283 -14.57 -5.04 -1.14
C ASP A 283 -14.70 -5.64 -2.54
N TYR A 284 -13.62 -5.62 -3.32
CA TYR A 284 -13.59 -6.19 -4.66
C TYR A 284 -13.82 -7.70 -4.65
N LEU A 285 -13.15 -8.44 -3.78
CA LEU A 285 -13.36 -9.88 -3.60
C LEU A 285 -14.81 -10.20 -3.22
N LYS A 286 -15.37 -9.45 -2.29
CA LYS A 286 -16.77 -9.64 -1.84
C LYS A 286 -17.76 -9.41 -2.96
N ARG A 287 -17.55 -8.41 -3.81
CA ARG A 287 -18.50 -8.03 -4.87
C ARG A 287 -18.32 -8.81 -6.15
N TYR A 288 -17.09 -9.10 -6.52
CA TYR A 288 -16.74 -9.65 -7.85
C TYR A 288 -16.00 -10.99 -7.82
N GLY A 289 -15.68 -11.54 -6.65
CA GLY A 289 -14.95 -12.82 -6.53
C GLY A 289 -15.61 -13.98 -7.25
N ASN A 290 -16.94 -13.98 -7.36
CA ASN A 290 -17.69 -15.01 -8.13
C ASN A 290 -17.46 -14.90 -9.65
N GLU A 291 -16.94 -13.78 -10.16
CA GLU A 291 -16.63 -13.56 -11.57
C GLU A 291 -15.21 -14.03 -11.93
N PHE A 292 -14.36 -14.35 -10.95
CA PHE A 292 -12.95 -14.72 -11.15
C PHE A 292 -12.74 -15.89 -12.13
N PRO A 293 -13.57 -16.94 -12.14
CA PRO A 293 -13.45 -18.01 -13.14
C PRO A 293 -13.57 -17.56 -14.61
N GLY A 294 -14.16 -16.38 -14.86
CA GLY A 294 -14.27 -15.78 -16.19
C GLY A 294 -13.12 -14.80 -16.52
N ILE A 295 -12.14 -14.65 -15.63
CA ILE A 295 -10.97 -13.79 -15.89
C ILE A 295 -9.92 -14.59 -16.68
N LEU A 296 -9.67 -14.14 -17.90
CA LEU A 296 -8.64 -14.71 -18.78
C LEU A 296 -7.24 -14.32 -18.30
N LEU A 297 -7.08 -13.06 -17.88
CA LEU A 297 -5.83 -12.49 -17.41
C LEU A 297 -6.10 -11.32 -16.46
N ALA A 298 -5.43 -11.30 -15.33
CA ALA A 298 -5.31 -10.13 -14.46
C ALA A 298 -3.93 -9.50 -14.62
N VAL A 299 -3.85 -8.18 -14.62
CA VAL A 299 -2.60 -7.41 -14.70
C VAL A 299 -2.58 -6.40 -13.57
N ASN A 300 -1.54 -6.39 -12.76
CA ASN A 300 -1.29 -5.34 -11.77
C ASN A 300 -0.13 -4.44 -12.22
N VAL A 301 -0.28 -3.14 -12.01
CA VAL A 301 0.73 -2.15 -12.34
C VAL A 301 1.08 -1.37 -11.10
N ASP A 302 2.31 -1.56 -10.60
CA ASP A 302 2.76 -1.00 -9.35
C ASP A 302 4.24 -0.62 -9.40
N ASP A 303 4.62 0.53 -8.80
CA ASP A 303 6.00 1.03 -8.80
C ASP A 303 6.66 1.12 -10.19
N VAL A 304 5.91 1.51 -11.23
CA VAL A 304 6.44 1.62 -12.59
C VAL A 304 6.96 3.03 -12.90
N GLY A 305 7.80 3.14 -13.93
CA GLY A 305 8.29 4.43 -14.41
C GLY A 305 9.50 4.98 -13.65
N TYR A 306 10.05 4.26 -12.68
CA TYR A 306 11.29 4.69 -12.02
C TYR A 306 12.38 5.02 -13.04
N LYS A 307 13.06 6.17 -12.89
CA LYS A 307 14.03 6.66 -13.88
C LYS A 307 15.19 5.70 -14.11
N GLN A 308 15.59 4.96 -13.07
CA GLN A 308 16.67 3.99 -13.18
C GLN A 308 16.11 2.63 -13.62
N GLY A 309 16.90 1.92 -14.45
CA GLY A 309 16.51 0.61 -14.97
C GLY A 309 15.32 0.63 -15.92
N ARG A 310 14.75 -0.53 -16.14
CA ARG A 310 13.58 -0.76 -17.00
C ARG A 310 12.33 -1.03 -16.16
N THR A 311 11.19 -1.18 -16.80
CA THR A 311 9.99 -1.74 -16.17
C THR A 311 10.09 -3.26 -16.21
N SER A 312 9.91 -3.90 -15.07
CA SER A 312 9.94 -5.34 -14.91
C SER A 312 8.53 -5.93 -14.95
N TYR A 313 8.36 -7.14 -15.51
CA TYR A 313 7.12 -7.89 -15.47
C TYR A 313 7.37 -9.34 -15.04
N SER A 314 6.43 -9.92 -14.32
CA SER A 314 6.47 -11.31 -13.84
C SER A 314 5.12 -12.00 -14.03
N PHE A 315 5.14 -13.34 -14.23
CA PHE A 315 3.95 -14.14 -14.49
C PHE A 315 3.59 -15.02 -13.29
N TYR A 316 2.29 -15.22 -13.07
CA TYR A 316 1.73 -16.04 -11.99
C TYR A 316 0.57 -16.86 -12.54
N GLU A 317 0.48 -18.16 -12.19
CA GLU A 317 -0.60 -19.07 -12.57
C GLU A 317 -0.91 -19.08 -14.10
N CYS A 318 0.00 -18.57 -14.93
CA CYS A 318 -0.16 -18.52 -16.38
C CYS A 318 0.18 -19.88 -17.02
N THR A 319 -0.58 -20.25 -18.06
CA THR A 319 -0.17 -21.34 -18.94
C THR A 319 1.03 -20.92 -19.79
N LEU A 320 1.89 -21.88 -20.17
CA LEU A 320 3.02 -21.60 -21.05
C LEU A 320 2.62 -20.93 -22.37
N GLN A 321 1.42 -21.20 -22.88
CA GLN A 321 0.90 -20.57 -24.10
C GLN A 321 0.59 -19.09 -23.87
N LEU A 322 -0.04 -18.75 -22.75
CA LEU A 322 -0.37 -17.37 -22.40
C LEU A 322 0.89 -16.56 -22.09
N GLU A 323 1.83 -17.12 -21.30
CA GLU A 323 3.14 -16.49 -21.06
C GLU A 323 3.84 -16.16 -22.37
N LYS A 324 3.98 -17.16 -23.26
CA LYS A 324 4.65 -16.96 -24.54
C LYS A 324 3.99 -15.92 -25.42
N LYS A 325 2.65 -15.87 -25.40
CA LYS A 325 1.87 -14.85 -26.15
C LYS A 325 2.14 -13.45 -25.61
N ALA A 326 2.06 -13.27 -24.29
CA ALA A 326 2.35 -12.00 -23.63
C ALA A 326 3.82 -11.58 -23.80
N GLU A 327 4.75 -12.51 -23.65
CA GLU A 327 6.19 -12.26 -23.81
C GLU A 327 6.56 -11.81 -25.23
N ASN A 328 5.95 -12.40 -26.26
CA ASN A 328 6.12 -11.95 -27.63
C ASN A 328 5.67 -10.49 -27.85
N VAL A 329 4.65 -10.03 -27.13
CA VAL A 329 4.22 -8.63 -27.18
C VAL A 329 5.23 -7.77 -26.41
N PHE A 330 5.57 -8.12 -25.20
CA PHE A 330 6.44 -7.31 -24.33
C PHE A 330 7.86 -7.15 -24.89
N GLN A 331 8.39 -8.14 -25.57
CA GLN A 331 9.71 -8.07 -26.24
C GLN A 331 9.78 -7.04 -27.38
N CYS A 332 8.64 -6.51 -27.83
CA CYS A 332 8.60 -5.40 -28.78
C CYS A 332 8.84 -4.03 -28.14
N PHE A 333 9.02 -3.98 -26.82
CA PHE A 333 9.21 -2.76 -26.03
C PHE A 333 10.55 -2.84 -25.30
N ASP A 334 11.51 -2.04 -25.71
CA ASP A 334 12.90 -2.08 -25.19
C ASP A 334 13.02 -1.75 -23.70
N GLY A 335 12.06 -0.94 -23.18
CA GLY A 335 11.98 -0.55 -21.77
C GLY A 335 11.38 -1.62 -20.86
N LEU A 336 10.95 -2.78 -21.39
CA LEU A 336 10.41 -3.87 -20.60
C LEU A 336 11.41 -5.02 -20.43
N VAL A 337 11.37 -5.69 -19.27
CA VAL A 337 12.20 -6.86 -18.96
C VAL A 337 11.43 -7.87 -18.11
N ARG A 338 11.62 -9.16 -18.39
CA ARG A 338 11.13 -10.19 -17.48
C ARG A 338 11.92 -10.17 -16.17
N GLY A 339 11.21 -10.08 -15.04
CA GLY A 339 11.80 -10.04 -13.70
C GLY A 339 11.37 -11.21 -12.82
N GLU A 340 11.81 -11.17 -11.57
CA GLU A 340 11.45 -12.14 -10.55
C GLU A 340 10.02 -11.92 -10.06
N GLN A 341 9.38 -12.98 -9.57
CA GLN A 341 8.09 -12.89 -8.90
C GLN A 341 8.23 -12.17 -7.55
N TRP A 342 7.24 -11.37 -7.22
CA TRP A 342 7.08 -10.72 -5.92
C TRP A 342 5.64 -10.93 -5.44
N PHE A 343 5.39 -10.85 -4.12
CA PHE A 343 4.17 -11.36 -3.53
C PHE A 343 3.41 -10.33 -2.68
N ASN A 344 3.84 -9.07 -2.73
CA ASN A 344 3.16 -7.95 -2.12
C ASN A 344 2.47 -7.14 -3.21
N GLY A 345 1.19 -6.84 -3.08
CA GLY A 345 0.44 -6.03 -4.02
C GLY A 345 -0.88 -6.64 -4.49
N ASP A 346 -1.65 -5.86 -5.22
CA ASP A 346 -3.04 -6.16 -5.59
C ASP A 346 -3.21 -7.43 -6.45
N HIS A 347 -2.19 -7.84 -7.21
CA HIS A 347 -2.26 -9.07 -8.02
C HIS A 347 -2.48 -10.32 -7.18
N MET A 348 -2.14 -10.30 -5.90
CA MET A 348 -2.24 -11.50 -5.05
C MET A 348 -3.67 -11.96 -4.81
N ILE A 349 -4.68 -11.10 -4.89
CA ILE A 349 -6.08 -11.52 -4.79
C ILE A 349 -6.47 -12.45 -5.96
N PHE A 350 -5.90 -12.20 -7.13
CA PHE A 350 -6.09 -13.01 -8.32
C PHE A 350 -5.25 -14.30 -8.28
N VAL A 351 -3.97 -14.19 -7.92
CA VAL A 351 -3.05 -15.33 -7.81
C VAL A 351 -3.56 -16.37 -6.80
N GLN A 352 -3.99 -15.94 -5.62
CA GLN A 352 -4.57 -16.84 -4.60
C GLN A 352 -5.86 -17.51 -5.08
N SER A 353 -6.55 -16.89 -6.01
CA SER A 353 -7.75 -17.43 -6.66
C SER A 353 -7.45 -18.24 -7.93
N ARG A 354 -6.17 -18.55 -8.20
CA ARG A 354 -5.71 -19.30 -9.40
C ARG A 354 -6.02 -18.62 -10.73
N VAL A 355 -6.15 -17.31 -10.74
CA VAL A 355 -6.34 -16.52 -11.96
C VAL A 355 -4.95 -16.25 -12.58
N PRO A 356 -4.77 -16.51 -13.89
CA PRO A 356 -3.54 -16.13 -14.59
C PRO A 356 -3.26 -14.65 -14.41
N SER A 357 -2.05 -14.30 -13.98
CA SER A 357 -1.74 -12.92 -13.64
C SER A 357 -0.37 -12.48 -14.12
N VAL A 358 -0.24 -11.18 -14.40
CA VAL A 358 1.01 -10.49 -14.71
C VAL A 358 1.14 -9.30 -13.74
N ALA A 359 2.28 -9.15 -13.10
CA ALA A 359 2.57 -7.96 -12.29
C ALA A 359 3.72 -7.18 -12.91
N PHE A 360 3.53 -5.86 -13.03
CA PHE A 360 4.53 -4.89 -13.47
C PHE A 360 5.07 -4.13 -12.28
N THR A 361 6.40 -3.92 -12.27
CA THR A 361 7.09 -3.09 -11.28
C THR A 361 8.38 -2.52 -11.88
N CYS A 362 9.24 -1.86 -11.11
CA CYS A 362 10.55 -1.44 -11.61
C CYS A 362 11.61 -2.53 -11.49
N GLU A 363 12.59 -2.53 -12.41
CA GLU A 363 13.73 -3.47 -12.39
C GLU A 363 14.59 -3.32 -11.13
N TYR A 364 14.70 -2.11 -10.58
CA TYR A 364 15.47 -1.80 -9.37
C TYR A 364 14.60 -1.66 -8.11
N MET A 365 13.58 -2.49 -7.97
CA MET A 365 12.69 -2.52 -6.81
C MET A 365 13.46 -2.52 -5.46
N PRO A 366 14.51 -3.35 -5.25
CA PRO A 366 15.24 -3.34 -3.98
C PRO A 366 15.94 -2.02 -3.67
N GLU A 367 16.36 -1.25 -4.69
CA GLU A 367 16.94 0.08 -4.50
C GLU A 367 15.86 1.11 -4.16
N LEU A 368 14.75 1.08 -4.90
CA LEU A 368 13.59 1.92 -4.66
C LEU A 368 13.08 1.76 -3.23
N MET A 369 12.88 0.52 -2.78
CA MET A 369 12.48 0.20 -1.42
C MET A 369 13.45 0.73 -0.36
N ARG A 370 14.76 0.65 -0.59
CA ARG A 370 15.75 1.13 0.40
C ARG A 370 15.85 2.63 0.51
N THR A 371 15.43 3.39 -0.51
CA THR A 371 15.77 4.82 -0.61
C THR A 371 14.58 5.75 -0.75
N VAL A 372 13.44 5.24 -1.22
CA VAL A 372 12.30 6.05 -1.68
C VAL A 372 10.97 5.61 -1.09
N THR A 373 10.60 4.33 -1.25
CA THR A 373 9.26 3.80 -0.92
C THR A 373 8.83 4.21 0.48
N HIS A 374 7.58 4.65 0.62
CA HIS A 374 6.91 5.11 1.84
C HIS A 374 7.54 6.37 2.48
N THR A 375 8.30 7.15 1.72
CA THR A 375 8.90 8.40 2.23
C THR A 375 8.51 9.63 1.40
N SER A 376 8.81 10.81 1.93
CA SER A 376 8.66 12.08 1.21
C SER A 376 9.55 12.21 -0.04
N SER A 377 10.47 11.27 -0.27
CA SER A 377 11.32 11.20 -1.47
C SER A 377 10.60 10.59 -2.67
N ASP A 378 9.45 9.93 -2.47
CA ASP A 378 8.64 9.38 -3.56
C ASP A 378 7.86 10.49 -4.29
N THR A 379 8.59 11.27 -5.07
CA THR A 379 8.10 12.46 -5.77
C THR A 379 8.01 12.25 -7.28
N PRO A 380 7.21 13.06 -8.02
CA PRO A 380 7.16 12.99 -9.48
C PRO A 380 8.52 13.09 -10.19
N ASP A 381 9.50 13.69 -9.53
CA ASP A 381 10.84 13.89 -10.12
C ASP A 381 11.63 12.60 -10.31
N ILE A 382 11.27 11.50 -9.65
CA ILE A 382 11.91 10.20 -9.83
C ILE A 382 11.29 9.39 -10.97
N ILE A 383 10.15 9.82 -11.52
CA ILE A 383 9.38 9.10 -12.53
C ILE A 383 9.70 9.63 -13.94
N ASP A 384 9.92 8.71 -14.87
CA ASP A 384 9.99 8.95 -16.31
C ASP A 384 8.63 8.64 -16.94
N CYS A 385 7.90 9.69 -17.34
CA CYS A 385 6.57 9.54 -17.94
C CYS A 385 6.58 8.82 -19.30
N GLN A 386 7.71 8.74 -20.01
CA GLN A 386 7.81 7.94 -21.24
C GLN A 386 7.68 6.45 -20.94
N LYS A 387 8.24 5.96 -19.82
CA LYS A 387 8.08 4.57 -19.38
C LYS A 387 6.63 4.25 -19.03
N LEU A 388 5.88 5.20 -18.42
CA LEU A 388 4.45 5.01 -18.17
C LEU A 388 3.66 4.83 -19.47
N VAL A 389 4.01 5.63 -20.50
CA VAL A 389 3.41 5.51 -21.85
C VAL A 389 3.79 4.18 -22.49
N GLU A 390 5.01 3.72 -22.33
CA GLU A 390 5.49 2.43 -22.85
C GLU A 390 4.72 1.27 -22.23
N VAL A 391 4.54 1.27 -20.89
CA VAL A 391 3.71 0.26 -20.20
C VAL A 391 2.28 0.29 -20.71
N ALA A 392 1.64 1.46 -20.81
CA ALA A 392 0.28 1.57 -21.33
C ALA A 392 0.15 1.04 -22.78
N ASN A 393 1.14 1.34 -23.64
CA ASN A 393 1.17 0.83 -25.01
C ASN A 393 1.35 -0.69 -25.06
N SER A 394 2.21 -1.25 -24.22
CA SER A 394 2.43 -2.70 -24.15
C SER A 394 1.18 -3.44 -23.69
N LEU A 395 0.45 -2.88 -22.72
CA LEU A 395 -0.83 -3.41 -22.25
C LEU A 395 -1.92 -3.29 -23.31
N ASN A 396 -2.00 -2.15 -24.03
CA ASN A 396 -2.93 -2.00 -25.15
C ASN A 396 -2.63 -3.03 -26.26
N ALA A 397 -1.36 -3.27 -26.59
CA ALA A 397 -0.97 -4.28 -27.56
C ALA A 397 -1.29 -5.70 -27.08
N LEU A 398 -1.05 -6.01 -25.78
CA LEU A 398 -1.39 -7.30 -25.19
C LEU A 398 -2.89 -7.56 -25.26
N VAL A 399 -3.71 -6.63 -24.78
CA VAL A 399 -5.18 -6.74 -24.76
C VAL A 399 -5.73 -7.00 -26.18
N ARG A 400 -5.21 -6.29 -27.19
CA ARG A 400 -5.65 -6.49 -28.59
C ARG A 400 -5.11 -7.77 -29.24
N SER A 401 -4.11 -8.40 -28.64
CA SER A 401 -3.56 -9.67 -29.15
C SER A 401 -4.25 -10.89 -28.57
N LEU A 402 -4.88 -10.78 -27.40
CA LEU A 402 -5.57 -11.89 -26.72
C LEU A 402 -6.90 -12.23 -27.40
#